data_f659214c01980d4186644d4b6feaca53
#
_entry.id   f659214c01980d4186644d4b6feaca53
#
_cell.length_a   1.000
_cell.length_b   1.000
_cell.length_c   1.000
_cell.angle_alpha   90.00
_cell.angle_beta   90.00
_cell.angle_gamma   90.00
#
_symmetry.space_group_name_H-M   'P 1'
#
loop_
_entity.id
_entity.type
_entity.pdbx_description
1 polymer ?
#
loop_
_entity_poly.entity_id
_entity_poly.type
_entity_poly.pdbx_seq_one_letter_code
_entity_poly.pdbx_strand_id
1 'polypeptide(L)'
;MLLKNCSVWVCFGEQTEALLLEDGRVLAHGPAALAGVADQTIDLKGAFVMPAFADGHAHPLFAGRELLSAKISDCRTLEEIGESLKSYLTENPNLAW
;
A
#
# COMPACT_ATOMS: atom_id res chain seq x y z
N MET A 1 -11.87 -2.52 -21.87
CA MET A 1 -11.96 -3.56 -20.80
C MET A 1 -12.87 -3.09 -19.70
N LEU A 2 -13.83 -3.90 -19.26
CA LEU A 2 -14.70 -3.61 -18.12
C LEU A 2 -14.28 -4.45 -16.91
N LEU A 3 -14.02 -3.78 -15.77
CA LEU A 3 -13.90 -4.42 -14.46
C LEU A 3 -15.23 -4.25 -13.74
N LYS A 4 -15.81 -5.34 -13.22
CA LYS A 4 -17.10 -5.32 -12.53
C LYS A 4 -17.07 -6.14 -11.24
N ASN A 5 -18.12 -6.00 -10.44
CA ASN A 5 -18.26 -6.71 -9.16
C ASN A 5 -17.02 -6.46 -8.27
N CYS A 6 -16.72 -5.20 -8.03
CA CYS A 6 -15.59 -4.73 -7.23
C CYS A 6 -16.00 -3.55 -6.37
N SER A 7 -15.17 -3.19 -5.39
CA SER A 7 -15.29 -1.96 -4.62
C SER A 7 -14.17 -1.02 -5.07
N VAL A 8 -14.50 -0.05 -5.90
CA VAL A 8 -13.53 0.91 -6.45
C VAL A 8 -13.51 2.17 -5.60
N TRP A 9 -12.36 2.52 -5.07
CA TRP A 9 -12.17 3.82 -4.42
C TRP A 9 -11.95 4.91 -5.47
N VAL A 10 -12.90 5.86 -5.54
CA VAL A 10 -12.85 6.98 -6.50
C VAL A 10 -12.20 8.19 -5.85
N CYS A 11 -12.70 8.59 -4.68
CA CYS A 11 -12.14 9.66 -3.86
C CYS A 11 -12.61 9.49 -2.41
N PHE A 12 -12.23 10.41 -1.54
CA PHE A 12 -12.62 10.33 -0.13
C PHE A 12 -14.14 10.31 0.04
N GLY A 13 -14.64 9.22 0.64
CA GLY A 13 -16.08 9.02 0.89
C GLY A 13 -16.87 8.50 -0.31
N GLU A 14 -16.24 8.27 -1.47
CA GLU A 14 -16.91 7.77 -2.68
C GLU A 14 -16.32 6.44 -3.14
N GLN A 15 -17.21 5.45 -3.31
CA GLN A 15 -16.89 4.13 -3.86
C GLN A 15 -17.90 3.75 -4.93
N THR A 16 -17.49 2.88 -5.85
CA THR A 16 -18.34 2.38 -6.93
C THR A 16 -18.01 0.93 -7.26
N GLU A 17 -18.83 0.26 -8.09
CA GLU A 17 -18.75 -1.18 -8.31
C GLU A 17 -18.11 -1.59 -9.64
N ALA A 18 -17.78 -0.62 -10.51
CA ALA A 18 -17.23 -0.92 -11.82
C ALA A 18 -16.29 0.16 -12.36
N LEU A 19 -15.37 -0.24 -13.25
CA LEU A 19 -14.52 0.63 -14.05
C LEU A 19 -14.53 0.19 -15.52
N LEU A 20 -14.70 1.15 -16.44
CA LEU A 20 -14.44 0.97 -17.86
C LEU A 20 -13.07 1.58 -18.21
N LEU A 21 -12.22 0.75 -18.79
CA LEU A 21 -10.85 1.10 -19.14
C LEU A 21 -10.64 0.96 -20.65
N GLU A 22 -9.92 1.93 -21.23
CA GLU A 22 -9.46 1.90 -22.61
C GLU A 22 -8.10 2.58 -22.71
N ASP A 23 -7.18 2.01 -23.45
CA ASP A 23 -5.83 2.52 -23.70
C ASP A 23 -5.08 2.97 -22.44
N GLY A 24 -5.23 2.18 -21.36
CA GLY A 24 -4.58 2.46 -20.06
C GLY A 24 -5.22 3.61 -19.28
N ARG A 25 -6.41 4.07 -19.65
CA ARG A 25 -7.13 5.16 -18.97
C ARG A 25 -8.48 4.67 -18.44
N VAL A 26 -8.93 5.27 -17.36
CA VAL A 26 -10.30 5.11 -16.86
C VAL A 26 -11.22 6.04 -17.68
N LEU A 27 -12.15 5.45 -18.44
CA LEU A 27 -13.16 6.19 -19.22
C LEU A 27 -14.40 6.51 -18.40
N ALA A 28 -14.83 5.56 -17.56
CA ALA A 28 -16.03 5.69 -16.74
C ALA A 28 -15.94 4.82 -15.49
N HIS A 29 -16.73 5.13 -14.48
CA HIS A 29 -16.91 4.31 -13.29
C HIS A 29 -18.40 4.15 -12.94
N GLY A 30 -18.72 3.16 -12.10
CA GLY A 30 -20.07 2.87 -11.64
C GLY A 30 -21.06 2.54 -12.75
N PRO A 31 -22.31 3.03 -12.65
CA PRO A 31 -23.34 2.76 -13.64
C PRO A 31 -22.98 3.14 -15.07
N ALA A 32 -22.23 4.22 -15.26
CA ALA A 32 -21.74 4.63 -16.57
C ALA A 32 -20.74 3.61 -17.17
N ALA A 33 -19.89 3.02 -16.33
CA ALA A 33 -18.98 1.96 -16.75
C ALA A 33 -19.74 0.69 -17.15
N LEU A 34 -20.77 0.31 -16.40
CA LEU A 34 -21.60 -0.86 -16.67
C LEU A 34 -22.43 -0.72 -17.96
N ALA A 35 -22.81 0.52 -18.32
CA ALA A 35 -23.52 0.82 -19.57
C ALA A 35 -22.59 0.88 -20.79
N GLY A 36 -21.27 0.93 -20.58
CA GLY A 36 -20.27 1.03 -21.63
C GLY A 36 -20.05 -0.28 -22.42
N VAL A 37 -19.53 -0.15 -23.62
CA VAL A 37 -19.12 -1.31 -24.46
C VAL A 37 -17.67 -1.64 -24.15
N ALA A 38 -17.37 -2.93 -23.96
CA ALA A 38 -16.02 -3.40 -23.71
C ALA A 38 -15.77 -4.76 -24.43
N ASP A 39 -14.62 -4.90 -25.05
CA ASP A 39 -14.21 -6.16 -25.71
C ASP A 39 -13.93 -7.29 -24.69
N GLN A 40 -13.57 -6.91 -23.49
CA GLN A 40 -13.24 -7.83 -22.39
C GLN A 40 -13.93 -7.38 -21.09
N THR A 41 -14.49 -8.33 -20.37
CA THR A 41 -15.06 -8.13 -19.05
C THR A 41 -14.40 -9.04 -18.03
N ILE A 42 -13.95 -8.47 -16.90
CA ILE A 42 -13.35 -9.18 -15.78
C ILE A 42 -14.23 -9.01 -14.55
N ASP A 43 -14.68 -10.11 -13.97
CA ASP A 43 -15.36 -10.15 -12.69
C ASP A 43 -14.33 -10.24 -11.56
N LEU A 44 -14.25 -9.21 -10.73
CA LEU A 44 -13.28 -9.11 -9.63
C LEU A 44 -13.79 -9.72 -8.32
N LYS A 45 -15.00 -10.30 -8.30
CA LYS A 45 -15.57 -11.07 -7.17
C LYS A 45 -15.50 -10.35 -5.82
N GLY A 46 -15.79 -9.07 -5.82
CA GLY A 46 -15.78 -8.22 -4.63
C GLY A 46 -14.42 -7.64 -4.25
N ALA A 47 -13.39 -7.79 -5.08
CA ALA A 47 -12.07 -7.23 -4.78
C ALA A 47 -12.11 -5.70 -4.67
N PHE A 48 -11.24 -5.16 -3.80
CA PHE A 48 -11.04 -3.73 -3.67
C PHE A 48 -10.08 -3.22 -4.76
N VAL A 49 -10.43 -2.11 -5.38
CA VAL A 49 -9.66 -1.47 -6.46
C VAL A 49 -9.37 -0.01 -6.08
N MET A 50 -8.14 0.39 -6.18
CA MET A 50 -7.69 1.75 -5.93
C MET A 50 -6.53 2.12 -6.86
N PRO A 51 -6.21 3.41 -7.07
CA PRO A 51 -4.99 3.80 -7.74
C PRO A 51 -3.76 3.22 -7.04
N ALA A 52 -2.76 2.81 -7.82
CA ALA A 52 -1.49 2.37 -7.28
C ALA A 52 -0.80 3.50 -6.52
N PHE A 53 -0.04 3.14 -5.50
CA PHE A 53 0.81 4.11 -4.81
C PHE A 53 1.91 4.61 -5.76
N ALA A 54 2.13 5.92 -5.74
CA ALA A 54 3.26 6.55 -6.39
C ALA A 54 4.05 7.30 -5.31
N ASP A 55 5.33 7.00 -5.20
CA ASP A 55 6.24 7.67 -4.26
C ASP A 55 7.32 8.39 -5.08
N GLY A 56 7.33 9.72 -5.01
CA GLY A 56 8.31 10.56 -5.69
C GLY A 56 9.66 10.63 -4.96
N HIS A 57 9.74 10.15 -3.73
CA HIS A 57 10.95 10.11 -2.91
C HIS A 57 10.84 9.00 -1.86
N ALA A 58 11.53 7.91 -2.06
CA ALA A 58 11.50 6.77 -1.13
C ALA A 58 12.91 6.27 -0.80
N HIS A 59 13.08 5.84 0.43
CA HIS A 59 14.31 5.21 0.92
C HIS A 59 14.05 3.79 1.46
N PRO A 60 13.54 2.86 0.64
CA PRO A 60 13.10 1.53 1.12
C PRO A 60 14.25 0.71 1.74
N LEU A 61 15.48 0.86 1.23
CA LEU A 61 16.65 0.17 1.79
C LEU A 61 17.00 0.69 3.18
N PHE A 62 16.93 2.01 3.40
CA PHE A 62 17.19 2.59 4.71
C PHE A 62 16.11 2.20 5.72
N ALA A 63 14.83 2.29 5.33
CA ALA A 63 13.72 1.86 6.16
C ALA A 63 13.80 0.37 6.50
N GLY A 64 14.12 -0.49 5.52
CA GLY A 64 14.30 -1.92 5.75
C GLY A 64 15.46 -2.22 6.71
N ARG A 65 16.58 -1.50 6.61
CA ARG A 65 17.69 -1.63 7.54
C ARG A 65 17.32 -1.18 8.95
N GLU A 66 16.58 -0.09 9.08
CA GLU A 66 16.12 0.43 10.38
C GLU A 66 15.21 -0.58 11.10
N LEU A 67 14.34 -1.28 10.36
CA LEU A 67 13.50 -2.35 10.92
C LEU A 67 14.30 -3.53 11.47
N LEU A 68 15.51 -3.76 10.95
CA LEU A 68 16.43 -4.82 11.39
C LEU A 68 17.44 -4.35 12.44
N SER A 69 17.32 -3.14 12.94
CA SER A 69 18.23 -2.53 13.91
C SER A 69 17.52 -2.23 15.23
N ALA A 70 18.28 -1.88 16.26
CA ALA A 70 17.70 -1.41 17.52
C ALA A 70 16.87 -0.14 17.27
N LYS A 71 15.63 -0.13 17.76
CA LYS A 71 14.68 1.00 17.58
C LYS A 71 15.03 2.12 18.55
N ILE A 72 15.90 3.04 18.13
CA ILE A 72 16.32 4.19 18.93
C ILE A 72 15.72 5.52 18.47
N SER A 73 15.04 5.55 17.33
CA SER A 73 14.43 6.78 16.76
C SER A 73 13.38 7.42 17.66
N ASP A 74 12.68 6.62 18.46
CA ASP A 74 11.64 7.10 19.36
C ASP A 74 12.16 7.43 20.77
N CYS A 75 13.43 7.09 21.07
CA CYS A 75 14.06 7.35 22.36
C CYS A 75 14.33 8.86 22.53
N ARG A 76 14.08 9.36 23.73
CA ARG A 76 14.24 10.79 24.11
C ARG A 76 15.35 11.02 25.12
N THR A 77 15.81 9.96 25.79
CA THR A 77 16.87 10.01 26.80
C THR A 77 17.97 9.00 26.51
N LEU A 78 19.15 9.19 27.11
CA LEU A 78 20.26 8.23 26.98
C LEU A 78 19.94 6.90 27.67
N GLU A 79 19.15 6.92 28.73
CA GLU A 79 18.67 5.75 29.45
C GLU A 79 17.80 4.89 28.52
N GLU A 80 16.82 5.49 27.84
CA GLU A 80 15.93 4.80 26.88
C GLU A 80 16.72 4.18 25.72
N ILE A 81 17.72 4.89 25.20
CA ILE A 81 18.62 4.36 24.16
C ILE A 81 19.38 3.14 24.71
N GLY A 82 19.92 3.25 25.94
CA GLY A 82 20.63 2.15 26.57
C GLY A 82 19.77 0.92 26.80
N GLU A 83 18.52 1.08 27.19
CA GLU A 83 17.54 0.00 27.36
C GLU A 83 17.18 -0.65 26.02
N SER A 84 16.88 0.15 24.99
CA SER A 84 16.58 -0.34 23.66
C SER A 84 17.74 -1.16 23.07
N LEU A 85 18.97 -0.68 23.21
CA LEU A 85 20.16 -1.42 22.77
C LEU A 85 20.35 -2.74 23.54
N LYS A 86 20.17 -2.75 24.85
CA LYS A 86 20.27 -3.98 25.67
C LYS A 86 19.22 -5.02 25.27
N SER A 87 17.97 -4.59 25.04
CA SER A 87 16.89 -5.47 24.58
C SER A 87 17.24 -6.08 23.23
N TYR A 88 17.63 -5.23 22.27
CA TYR A 88 18.01 -5.68 20.94
C TYR A 88 19.17 -6.69 20.95
N LEU A 89 20.22 -6.45 21.74
CA LEU A 89 21.34 -7.39 21.89
C LEU A 89 20.94 -8.70 22.54
N THR A 90 20.01 -8.68 23.49
CA THR A 90 19.50 -9.87 24.13
C THR A 90 18.70 -10.74 23.15
N GLU A 91 17.91 -10.11 22.27
CA GLU A 91 17.15 -10.78 21.23
C GLU A 91 18.00 -11.28 20.06
N ASN A 92 19.20 -10.68 19.86
CA ASN A 92 20.10 -10.97 18.76
C ASN A 92 21.52 -11.34 19.24
N PRO A 93 21.70 -12.44 20.00
CA PRO A 93 22.95 -12.78 20.67
C PRO A 93 24.12 -13.11 19.72
N ASN A 94 23.83 -13.42 18.45
CA ASN A 94 24.81 -13.78 17.44
C ASN A 94 25.17 -12.63 16.49
N LEU A 95 24.78 -11.39 16.83
CA LEU A 95 25.07 -10.23 15.99
C LEU A 95 26.59 -9.99 15.94
N ALA A 96 27.14 -10.02 14.71
CA ALA A 96 28.52 -9.61 14.45
C ALA A 96 28.56 -8.10 14.18
N TRP A 97 29.48 -7.39 14.80
CA TRP A 97 29.72 -5.94 14.63
C TRP A 97 30.58 -5.67 13.40
#